data_1c97e6f70539de8fd0c90ae7d5882232
#
_entry.id   1c97e6f70539de8fd0c90ae7d5882232
#
_cell.length_a   1.000
_cell.length_b   1.000
_cell.length_c   1.000
_cell.angle_alpha   90.00
_cell.angle_beta   90.00
_cell.angle_gamma   90.00
#
_symmetry.space_group_name_H-M   'P 1'
#
loop_
_entity.id
_entity.type
_entity.pdbx_description
1 polymer ?
#
loop_
_entity_poly.entity_id
_entity_poly.type
_entity_poly.pdbx_seq_one_letter_code
_entity_poly.pdbx_strand_id
1 'polypeptide(L)'
;MATRVFDKPRFGLVAKESAISTFSAYQLSLGLRRFLNMSTAFVAIVITLPLMIVIAVVIKLTTRGSILYQQTRVGLDRRGSRTMGDNWRRAGNVGGRPFTIYKFRTMAEQSPGDQVWASPDDERVTAFGRVLRKFRLDELPQFFNVLRGDMNVVGPRPEQPDIFSHLRSKIEYYPHRQQVLPGITGWAQINLSYDRSLDDVRRKVALDLEYIRRQSAVEDAKIMLRTLPVMLGRRGGW
;
A
#
# COMPACT_ATOMS: atom_id res chain seq x y z
N MET A 1 22.69 0.49 -68.61
CA MET A 1 21.74 -0.29 -67.79
C MET A 1 22.14 -0.09 -66.33
N ALA A 2 21.49 0.83 -65.60
CA ALA A 2 21.85 1.21 -64.25
C ALA A 2 20.89 0.60 -63.27
N THR A 3 21.37 -0.33 -62.44
CA THR A 3 20.59 -1.01 -61.40
C THR A 3 20.43 -0.05 -60.21
N ARG A 4 19.20 0.42 -59.96
CA ARG A 4 18.86 1.14 -58.71
C ARG A 4 18.85 0.17 -57.55
N VAL A 5 19.77 0.34 -56.62
CA VAL A 5 19.74 -0.30 -55.29
C VAL A 5 18.63 0.36 -54.48
N PHE A 6 17.55 -0.38 -54.19
CA PHE A 6 16.52 0.07 -53.27
C PHE A 6 17.08 0.02 -51.86
N ASP A 7 17.26 1.19 -51.27
CA ASP A 7 17.62 1.37 -49.86
C ASP A 7 16.42 0.96 -49.00
N LYS A 8 16.59 -0.06 -48.12
CA LYS A 8 15.54 -0.53 -47.21
C LYS A 8 15.31 0.53 -46.14
N PRO A 9 14.06 0.93 -45.88
CA PRO A 9 13.79 2.00 -44.90
C PRO A 9 14.23 1.60 -43.50
N ARG A 10 15.02 2.49 -42.86
CA ARG A 10 15.54 2.39 -41.45
C ARG A 10 14.45 2.50 -40.37
N PHE A 11 13.18 2.22 -40.67
CA PHE A 11 12.07 2.37 -39.73
C PHE A 11 12.16 1.48 -38.48
N GLY A 12 12.84 0.34 -38.55
CA GLY A 12 12.94 -0.60 -37.43
C GLY A 12 13.93 -0.17 -36.34
N LEU A 13 14.94 0.62 -36.64
CA LEU A 13 15.95 1.07 -35.68
C LEU A 13 15.43 2.23 -34.80
N VAL A 14 14.76 3.21 -35.40
CA VAL A 14 14.21 4.37 -34.68
C VAL A 14 13.10 3.95 -33.70
N ALA A 15 12.24 3.02 -34.09
CA ALA A 15 11.21 2.48 -33.19
C ALA A 15 11.81 1.68 -32.02
N LYS A 16 12.91 0.99 -32.24
CA LYS A 16 13.60 0.21 -31.21
C LYS A 16 14.35 1.10 -30.22
N GLU A 17 14.98 2.16 -30.69
CA GLU A 17 15.66 3.15 -29.84
C GLU A 17 14.65 3.95 -28.97
N SER A 18 13.53 4.37 -29.55
CA SER A 18 12.49 5.06 -28.78
C SER A 18 11.85 4.16 -27.72
N ALA A 19 11.64 2.88 -28.01
CA ALA A 19 11.14 1.91 -27.03
C ALA A 19 12.16 1.66 -25.90
N ILE A 20 13.45 1.56 -26.20
CA ILE A 20 14.53 1.39 -25.21
C ILE A 20 14.66 2.64 -24.35
N SER A 21 14.61 3.83 -24.92
CA SER A 21 14.70 5.10 -24.17
C SER A 21 13.50 5.28 -23.24
N THR A 22 12.30 4.97 -23.70
CA THR A 22 11.08 5.01 -22.89
C THR A 22 11.11 4.00 -21.73
N PHE A 23 11.59 2.78 -21.99
CA PHE A 23 11.76 1.75 -20.96
C PHE A 23 12.79 2.16 -19.92
N SER A 24 13.93 2.71 -20.34
CA SER A 24 14.98 3.21 -19.44
C SER A 24 14.49 4.37 -18.57
N ALA A 25 13.77 5.33 -19.14
CA ALA A 25 13.18 6.43 -18.40
C ALA A 25 12.14 5.95 -17.37
N TYR A 26 11.33 4.96 -17.73
CA TYR A 26 10.37 4.34 -16.82
C TYR A 26 11.07 3.64 -15.65
N GLN A 27 12.11 2.85 -15.90
CA GLN A 27 12.89 2.17 -14.85
C GLN A 27 13.58 3.18 -13.92
N LEU A 28 14.14 4.26 -14.46
CA LEU A 28 14.75 5.35 -13.69
C LEU A 28 13.69 6.02 -12.78
N SER A 29 12.48 6.25 -13.30
CA SER A 29 11.40 6.85 -12.51
C SER A 29 10.94 5.94 -11.37
N LEU A 30 10.89 4.62 -11.57
CA LEU A 30 10.59 3.65 -10.51
C LEU A 30 11.70 3.61 -9.45
N GLY A 31 12.96 3.64 -9.86
CA GLY A 31 14.11 3.70 -8.96
C GLY A 31 14.10 4.96 -8.10
N LEU A 32 13.86 6.12 -8.71
CA LEU A 32 13.75 7.39 -8.01
C LEU A 32 12.59 7.40 -7.00
N ARG A 33 11.41 6.92 -7.41
CA ARG A 33 10.27 6.76 -6.50
C ARG A 33 10.61 5.88 -5.30
N ARG A 34 11.27 4.74 -5.55
CA ARG A 34 11.67 3.83 -4.48
C ARG A 34 12.64 4.49 -3.52
N PHE A 35 13.66 5.17 -4.05
CA PHE A 35 14.62 5.94 -3.26
C PHE A 35 13.92 7.00 -2.40
N LEU A 36 13.01 7.79 -2.97
CA LEU A 36 12.26 8.82 -2.22
C LEU A 36 11.37 8.20 -1.13
N ASN A 37 10.69 7.09 -1.41
CA ASN A 37 9.88 6.39 -0.41
C ASN A 37 10.75 5.88 0.75
N MET A 38 11.91 5.30 0.47
CA MET A 38 12.84 4.81 1.50
C MET A 38 13.42 5.97 2.32
N SER A 39 13.86 7.05 1.67
CA SER A 39 14.38 8.24 2.34
C SER A 39 13.33 8.88 3.25
N THR A 40 12.09 9.02 2.75
CA THR A 40 10.96 9.53 3.55
C THR A 40 10.71 8.62 4.76
N ALA A 41 10.70 7.31 4.57
CA ALA A 41 10.48 6.37 5.67
C ALA A 41 11.62 6.42 6.70
N PHE A 42 12.85 6.52 6.25
CA PHE A 42 14.01 6.65 7.15
C PHE A 42 13.93 7.93 7.99
N VAL A 43 13.69 9.07 7.34
CA VAL A 43 13.54 10.36 8.03
C VAL A 43 12.35 10.34 9.00
N ALA A 44 11.21 9.76 8.57
CA ALA A 44 10.05 9.61 9.44
C ALA A 44 10.36 8.76 10.68
N ILE A 45 11.08 7.64 10.54
CA ILE A 45 11.51 6.82 11.67
C ILE A 45 12.41 7.64 12.61
N VAL A 46 13.44 8.31 12.09
CA VAL A 46 14.38 9.09 12.91
C VAL A 46 13.63 10.17 13.72
N ILE A 47 12.74 10.91 13.09
CA ILE A 47 11.97 11.97 13.74
C ILE A 47 10.98 11.39 14.76
N THR A 48 10.31 10.28 14.44
CA THR A 48 9.25 9.72 15.30
C THR A 48 9.76 8.69 16.30
N LEU A 49 11.03 8.28 16.24
CA LEU A 49 11.61 7.26 17.12
C LEU A 49 11.43 7.56 18.62
N PRO A 50 11.70 8.78 19.13
CA PRO A 50 11.44 9.08 20.53
C PRO A 50 9.96 8.86 20.92
N LEU A 51 9.04 9.32 20.07
CA LEU A 51 7.60 9.11 20.26
C LEU A 51 7.24 7.62 20.21
N MET A 52 7.81 6.87 19.27
CA MET A 52 7.58 5.43 19.17
C MET A 52 8.03 4.68 20.42
N ILE A 53 9.15 5.08 21.02
CA ILE A 53 9.64 4.52 22.30
C ILE A 53 8.65 4.82 23.43
N VAL A 54 8.18 6.06 23.54
CA VAL A 54 7.18 6.44 24.56
C VAL A 54 5.90 5.62 24.39
N ILE A 55 5.39 5.51 23.14
CA ILE A 55 4.20 4.71 22.84
C ILE A 55 4.42 3.24 23.24
N ALA A 56 5.58 2.67 22.92
CA ALA A 56 5.92 1.30 23.27
C ALA A 56 5.92 1.06 24.78
N VAL A 57 6.51 1.98 25.54
CA VAL A 57 6.53 1.94 27.02
C VAL A 57 5.11 2.02 27.58
N VAL A 58 4.30 2.97 27.12
CA VAL A 58 2.91 3.13 27.60
C VAL A 58 2.09 1.86 27.31
N ILE A 59 2.20 1.28 26.11
CA ILE A 59 1.51 0.02 25.78
C ILE A 59 1.97 -1.10 26.72
N LYS A 60 3.27 -1.21 27.00
CA LYS A 60 3.80 -2.27 27.86
C LYS A 60 3.36 -2.13 29.31
N LEU A 61 3.21 -0.91 29.81
CA LEU A 61 2.76 -0.62 31.16
C LEU A 61 1.24 -0.75 31.34
N THR A 62 0.46 -0.44 30.29
CA THR A 62 -1.01 -0.39 30.39
C THR A 62 -1.70 -1.69 29.96
N THR A 63 -1.02 -2.52 29.17
CA THR A 63 -1.62 -3.76 28.65
C THR A 63 -0.62 -4.91 28.66
N ARG A 64 -1.09 -6.12 29.00
CA ARG A 64 -0.28 -7.36 28.93
C ARG A 64 -0.12 -7.80 27.45
N GLY A 65 1.00 -8.47 27.12
CA GLY A 65 1.27 -9.06 25.81
C GLY A 65 2.27 -8.24 24.95
N SER A 66 2.22 -8.40 23.60
CA SER A 66 3.16 -7.78 22.66
C SER A 66 2.90 -6.29 22.46
N ILE A 67 3.96 -5.50 22.27
CA ILE A 67 3.86 -4.06 21.94
C ILE A 67 3.34 -3.87 20.51
N LEU A 68 3.80 -4.72 19.59
CA LEU A 68 3.43 -4.67 18.17
C LEU A 68 2.35 -5.69 17.87
N TYR A 69 1.37 -5.24 17.13
CA TYR A 69 0.42 -6.08 16.42
C TYR A 69 0.99 -6.43 15.05
N GLN A 70 0.88 -7.70 14.69
CA GLN A 70 1.36 -8.24 13.42
C GLN A 70 0.20 -8.91 12.69
N GLN A 71 0.09 -8.63 11.38
CA GLN A 71 -0.95 -9.24 10.56
C GLN A 71 -0.46 -9.48 9.15
N THR A 72 -0.83 -10.62 8.56
CA THR A 72 -0.54 -10.91 7.15
C THR A 72 -1.39 -10.03 6.25
N ARG A 73 -0.75 -9.42 5.26
CA ARG A 73 -1.38 -8.59 4.23
C ARG A 73 -0.92 -9.02 2.84
N VAL A 74 -1.74 -8.71 1.83
CA VAL A 74 -1.41 -8.96 0.42
C VAL A 74 -0.64 -7.77 -0.14
N GLY A 75 0.56 -8.05 -0.68
CA GLY A 75 1.44 -7.06 -1.28
C GLY A 75 1.46 -7.13 -2.81
N LEU A 76 2.59 -6.71 -3.38
CA LEU A 76 2.82 -6.64 -4.83
C LEU A 76 2.69 -8.01 -5.50
N ASP A 77 1.96 -8.08 -6.60
CA ASP A 77 1.97 -9.22 -7.50
C ASP A 77 3.14 -9.10 -8.51
N ARG A 78 4.19 -9.88 -8.27
CA ARG A 78 5.39 -9.90 -9.12
C ARG A 78 5.24 -10.76 -10.39
N ARG A 79 4.11 -11.42 -10.57
CA ARG A 79 3.92 -12.37 -11.68
C ARG A 79 3.70 -11.69 -13.03
N GLY A 80 3.46 -10.37 -13.04
CA GLY A 80 3.24 -9.58 -14.25
C GLY A 80 1.92 -9.88 -14.95
N SER A 81 1.56 -9.02 -15.89
CA SER A 81 0.31 -9.09 -16.70
C SER A 81 0.17 -10.38 -17.53
N ARG A 82 1.22 -11.18 -17.68
CA ARG A 82 1.21 -12.37 -18.56
C ARG A 82 0.49 -13.60 -18.03
N THR A 83 0.06 -13.60 -16.77
CA THR A 83 -0.47 -14.81 -16.11
C THR A 83 -1.78 -14.60 -15.35
N MET A 84 -2.53 -13.56 -15.67
CA MET A 84 -3.86 -13.37 -15.05
C MET A 84 -4.87 -14.50 -15.35
N GLY A 85 -4.60 -15.34 -16.36
CA GLY A 85 -5.47 -16.44 -16.77
C GLY A 85 -5.17 -17.81 -16.14
N ASP A 86 -3.94 -18.12 -15.74
CA ASP A 86 -3.54 -19.53 -15.68
C ASP A 86 -3.06 -20.10 -14.34
N ASN A 87 -2.98 -19.34 -13.26
CA ASN A 87 -2.47 -19.85 -11.98
C ASN A 87 -3.53 -20.10 -10.90
N TRP A 88 -4.70 -20.60 -11.28
CA TRP A 88 -5.71 -21.14 -10.36
C TRP A 88 -5.24 -22.40 -9.62
N ARG A 89 -4.10 -23.01 -10.02
CA ARG A 89 -3.59 -24.30 -9.54
C ARG A 89 -2.91 -24.27 -8.17
N ARG A 90 -2.66 -23.10 -7.56
CA ARG A 90 -2.12 -23.05 -6.20
C ARG A 90 -3.25 -22.75 -5.23
N ALA A 91 -3.62 -23.73 -4.42
CA ALA A 91 -4.37 -23.51 -3.19
C ALA A 91 -3.66 -22.39 -2.42
N GLY A 92 -4.28 -21.20 -2.31
CA GLY A 92 -3.68 -20.03 -1.67
C GLY A 92 -3.18 -18.92 -2.61
N ASN A 93 -3.66 -18.83 -3.85
CA ASN A 93 -3.41 -17.64 -4.68
C ASN A 93 -4.15 -16.40 -4.13
N VAL A 94 -3.50 -15.69 -3.23
CA VAL A 94 -4.00 -14.47 -2.58
C VAL A 94 -3.74 -13.19 -3.40
N GLY A 95 -3.43 -13.31 -4.68
CA GLY A 95 -3.29 -12.16 -5.61
C GLY A 95 -1.92 -11.50 -5.63
N GLY A 96 -1.14 -11.51 -4.57
CA GLY A 96 0.18 -10.92 -4.46
C GLY A 96 1.05 -11.64 -3.43
N ARG A 97 2.30 -11.19 -3.23
CA ARG A 97 3.18 -11.75 -2.21
C ARG A 97 2.67 -11.36 -0.81
N PRO A 98 2.34 -12.32 0.06
CA PRO A 98 1.99 -11.99 1.43
C PRO A 98 3.20 -11.40 2.17
N PHE A 99 2.93 -10.44 3.06
CA PHE A 99 3.92 -9.86 3.97
C PHE A 99 3.29 -9.54 5.32
N THR A 100 4.11 -9.37 6.36
CA THR A 100 3.65 -9.01 7.69
C THR A 100 3.68 -7.51 7.87
N ILE A 101 2.52 -6.89 8.11
CA ILE A 101 2.41 -5.49 8.47
C ILE A 101 2.61 -5.33 9.98
N TYR A 102 3.31 -4.26 10.39
CA TYR A 102 3.56 -3.93 11.78
C TYR A 102 2.75 -2.70 12.19
N LYS A 103 2.08 -2.79 13.33
CA LYS A 103 1.37 -1.67 13.97
C LYS A 103 1.60 -1.68 15.48
N PHE A 104 1.45 -0.56 16.16
CA PHE A 104 1.31 -0.60 17.60
C PHE A 104 -0.03 -1.27 17.98
N ARG A 105 -0.01 -2.06 19.03
CA ARG A 105 -1.21 -2.70 19.55
C ARG A 105 -2.13 -1.65 20.16
N THR A 106 -3.37 -1.60 19.71
CA THR A 106 -4.40 -0.66 20.16
C THR A 106 -5.59 -1.36 20.84
N MET A 107 -5.60 -2.70 20.79
CA MET A 107 -6.66 -3.54 21.36
C MET A 107 -6.12 -4.41 22.48
N ALA A 108 -6.96 -4.78 23.44
CA ALA A 108 -6.66 -5.81 24.42
C ALA A 108 -6.41 -7.15 23.71
N GLU A 109 -5.63 -8.03 24.36
CA GLU A 109 -5.32 -9.35 23.80
C GLU A 109 -6.61 -10.19 23.70
N GLN A 110 -6.81 -10.81 22.54
CA GLN A 110 -7.98 -11.65 22.27
C GLN A 110 -7.64 -13.12 22.35
N SER A 111 -8.67 -13.92 22.66
CA SER A 111 -8.62 -15.37 22.45
C SER A 111 -8.47 -15.68 20.95
N PRO A 112 -7.72 -16.73 20.58
CA PRO A 112 -7.59 -17.14 19.18
C PRO A 112 -8.97 -17.51 18.60
N GLY A 113 -9.37 -16.87 17.51
CA GLY A 113 -10.62 -17.22 16.80
C GLY A 113 -11.48 -16.04 16.34
N ASP A 114 -11.42 -14.90 17.00
CA ASP A 114 -12.30 -13.78 16.69
C ASP A 114 -11.67 -12.76 15.72
N GLN A 115 -11.56 -13.12 14.45
CA GLN A 115 -11.28 -12.15 13.39
C GLN A 115 -12.54 -11.36 13.00
N VAL A 116 -13.04 -10.55 13.93
CA VAL A 116 -14.16 -9.64 13.65
C VAL A 116 -13.60 -8.29 13.15
N TRP A 117 -14.22 -7.74 12.12
CA TRP A 117 -13.90 -6.37 11.67
C TRP A 117 -14.10 -5.41 12.84
N ALA A 118 -13.06 -4.60 13.10
CA ALA A 118 -13.17 -3.60 14.15
C ALA A 118 -14.18 -2.52 13.74
N SER A 119 -15.15 -2.26 14.60
CA SER A 119 -16.09 -1.15 14.46
C SER A 119 -15.53 0.12 15.11
N PRO A 120 -16.10 1.32 14.83
CA PRO A 120 -15.69 2.56 15.48
C PRO A 120 -15.80 2.50 17.02
N ASP A 121 -16.82 1.82 17.53
CA ASP A 121 -17.13 1.70 18.96
C ASP A 121 -16.73 0.32 19.55
N ASP A 122 -15.69 -0.29 18.99
CA ASP A 122 -15.20 -1.59 19.41
C ASP A 122 -14.66 -1.53 20.85
N GLU A 123 -15.33 -2.18 21.79
CA GLU A 123 -14.97 -2.22 23.21
C GLU A 123 -13.57 -2.79 23.49
N ARG A 124 -13.04 -3.57 22.56
CA ARG A 124 -11.69 -4.13 22.63
C ARG A 124 -10.60 -3.09 22.51
N VAL A 125 -10.93 -1.90 21.97
CA VAL A 125 -9.97 -0.82 21.76
C VAL A 125 -9.70 -0.13 23.11
N THR A 126 -8.43 -0.17 23.55
CA THR A 126 -8.02 0.48 24.81
C THR A 126 -8.18 2.00 24.73
N ALA A 127 -8.31 2.68 25.86
CA ALA A 127 -8.40 4.14 25.88
C ALA A 127 -7.20 4.81 25.20
N PHE A 128 -5.99 4.30 25.44
CA PHE A 128 -4.77 4.77 24.77
C PHE A 128 -4.78 4.39 23.28
N GLY A 129 -5.26 3.18 22.95
CA GLY A 129 -5.41 2.73 21.57
C GLY A 129 -6.33 3.62 20.73
N ARG A 130 -7.41 4.18 21.34
CA ARG A 130 -8.27 5.17 20.67
C ARG A 130 -7.51 6.44 20.31
N VAL A 131 -6.64 6.92 21.20
CA VAL A 131 -5.79 8.08 20.91
C VAL A 131 -4.83 7.78 19.76
N LEU A 132 -4.16 6.61 19.80
CA LEU A 132 -3.24 6.21 18.73
C LEU A 132 -3.95 6.13 17.37
N ARG A 133 -5.12 5.50 17.30
CA ARG A 133 -5.92 5.37 16.06
C ARG A 133 -6.39 6.72 15.54
N LYS A 134 -6.86 7.61 16.44
CA LYS A 134 -7.33 8.94 16.07
C LYS A 134 -6.26 9.75 15.32
N PHE A 135 -5.00 9.62 15.71
CA PHE A 135 -3.86 10.31 15.10
C PHE A 135 -3.03 9.40 14.17
N ARG A 136 -3.50 8.18 13.90
CA ARG A 136 -2.79 7.14 13.10
C ARG A 136 -1.36 6.84 13.59
N LEU A 137 -1.09 7.11 14.86
CA LEU A 137 0.21 6.82 15.47
C LEU A 137 0.47 5.32 15.61
N ASP A 138 -0.59 4.51 15.61
CA ASP A 138 -0.51 3.06 15.57
C ASP A 138 0.13 2.55 14.28
N GLU A 139 0.12 3.31 13.20
CA GLU A 139 0.66 2.94 11.90
C GLU A 139 2.15 3.30 11.71
N LEU A 140 2.78 4.04 12.66
CA LEU A 140 4.19 4.43 12.58
C LEU A 140 5.15 3.24 12.34
N PRO A 141 4.98 2.05 12.94
CA PRO A 141 5.85 0.91 12.67
C PRO A 141 5.83 0.44 11.21
N GLN A 142 4.84 0.83 10.38
CA GLN A 142 4.80 0.46 8.96
C GLN A 142 5.94 1.11 8.16
N PHE A 143 6.57 2.17 8.64
CA PHE A 143 7.77 2.71 8.00
C PHE A 143 8.90 1.68 7.93
N PHE A 144 8.98 0.74 8.87
CA PHE A 144 9.91 -0.40 8.74
C PHE A 144 9.53 -1.33 7.59
N ASN A 145 8.23 -1.53 7.30
CA ASN A 145 7.80 -2.26 6.10
C ASN A 145 8.22 -1.55 4.81
N VAL A 146 8.21 -0.21 4.81
CA VAL A 146 8.69 0.56 3.66
C VAL A 146 10.20 0.35 3.45
N LEU A 147 11.01 0.41 4.51
CA LEU A 147 12.45 0.16 4.40
C LEU A 147 12.76 -1.27 3.94
N ARG A 148 12.00 -2.27 4.41
CA ARG A 148 12.13 -3.68 3.98
C ARG A 148 11.75 -3.92 2.53
N GLY A 149 11.01 -3.02 1.90
CA GLY A 149 10.53 -3.19 0.53
C GLY A 149 9.19 -3.90 0.38
N ASP A 150 8.48 -4.09 1.48
CA ASP A 150 7.14 -4.67 1.47
C ASP A 150 6.08 -3.64 1.08
N MET A 151 6.35 -2.35 1.36
CA MET A 151 5.44 -1.22 1.13
C MET A 151 6.17 -0.01 0.53
N ASN A 152 5.39 0.94 0.06
CA ASN A 152 5.77 2.35 -0.16
C ASN A 152 5.07 3.23 0.90
N VAL A 153 5.46 4.49 0.99
CA VAL A 153 4.70 5.48 1.78
C VAL A 153 3.34 5.70 1.13
N VAL A 154 3.33 5.85 -0.21
CA VAL A 154 2.10 6.07 -1.00
C VAL A 154 1.79 4.87 -1.88
N GLY A 155 0.55 4.38 -1.79
CA GLY A 155 0.03 3.26 -2.58
C GLY A 155 -1.37 2.83 -2.12
N PRO A 156 -1.98 1.86 -2.80
CA PRO A 156 -3.22 1.23 -2.34
C PRO A 156 -3.05 0.62 -0.95
N ARG A 157 -4.06 0.77 -0.08
CA ARG A 157 -4.02 0.15 1.25
C ARG A 157 -3.99 -1.38 1.15
N PRO A 158 -3.07 -2.08 1.84
CA PRO A 158 -2.98 -3.54 1.78
C PRO A 158 -4.14 -4.21 2.51
N GLU A 159 -4.74 -5.23 1.89
CA GLU A 159 -5.84 -6.00 2.47
C GLU A 159 -5.38 -7.32 3.08
N GLN A 160 -6.19 -7.89 3.98
CA GLN A 160 -6.01 -9.24 4.50
C GLN A 160 -6.27 -10.27 3.38
N PRO A 161 -5.59 -11.43 3.39
CA PRO A 161 -5.75 -12.45 2.35
C PRO A 161 -7.21 -12.90 2.14
N ASP A 162 -7.95 -13.11 3.23
CA ASP A 162 -9.35 -13.57 3.17
C ASP A 162 -10.28 -12.50 2.59
N ILE A 163 -10.09 -11.24 3.04
CA ILE A 163 -10.83 -10.09 2.50
C ILE A 163 -10.52 -9.92 1.02
N PHE A 164 -9.24 -10.00 0.65
CA PHE A 164 -8.81 -9.91 -0.74
C PHE A 164 -9.48 -11.00 -1.59
N SER A 165 -9.46 -12.24 -1.12
CA SER A 165 -10.05 -13.38 -1.82
C SER A 165 -11.55 -13.23 -2.02
N HIS A 166 -12.26 -12.69 -1.01
CA HIS A 166 -13.69 -12.41 -1.09
C HIS A 166 -14.01 -11.26 -2.06
N LEU A 167 -13.27 -10.13 -1.97
CA LEU A 167 -13.56 -8.95 -2.77
C LEU A 167 -13.18 -9.14 -4.25
N ARG A 168 -12.13 -9.88 -4.56
CA ARG A 168 -11.72 -10.15 -5.95
C ARG A 168 -12.75 -10.97 -6.73
N SER A 169 -13.58 -11.76 -6.04
CA SER A 169 -14.66 -12.52 -6.67
C SER A 169 -15.91 -11.67 -6.95
N LYS A 170 -16.04 -10.51 -6.27
CA LYS A 170 -17.21 -9.63 -6.34
C LYS A 170 -16.99 -8.33 -7.10
N ILE A 171 -15.74 -7.92 -7.26
CA ILE A 171 -15.38 -6.63 -7.87
C ILE A 171 -14.39 -6.88 -8.99
N GLU A 172 -14.81 -6.55 -10.20
CA GLU A 172 -13.96 -6.56 -11.37
C GLU A 172 -12.75 -5.64 -11.19
N TYR A 173 -11.60 -5.99 -11.74
CA TYR A 173 -10.33 -5.26 -11.63
C TYR A 173 -9.76 -5.11 -10.21
N TYR A 174 -10.40 -5.68 -9.17
CA TYR A 174 -9.89 -5.63 -7.80
C TYR A 174 -8.42 -6.09 -7.68
N PRO A 175 -7.98 -7.18 -8.36
CA PRO A 175 -6.59 -7.65 -8.33
C PRO A 175 -5.57 -6.67 -8.92
N HIS A 176 -6.00 -5.71 -9.74
CA HIS A 176 -5.07 -4.74 -10.35
C HIS A 176 -4.43 -3.79 -9.32
N ARG A 177 -5.01 -3.69 -8.13
CA ARG A 177 -4.42 -2.96 -6.99
C ARG A 177 -3.04 -3.48 -6.60
N GLN A 178 -2.74 -4.76 -6.85
CA GLN A 178 -1.46 -5.40 -6.56
C GLN A 178 -0.39 -5.19 -7.65
N GLN A 179 -0.66 -4.41 -8.68
CA GLN A 179 0.35 -4.06 -9.69
C GLN A 179 1.44 -3.11 -9.15
N VAL A 180 1.20 -2.50 -7.99
CA VAL A 180 2.14 -1.62 -7.29
C VAL A 180 2.29 -2.04 -5.84
N LEU A 181 3.38 -1.59 -5.19
CA LEU A 181 3.53 -1.79 -3.75
C LEU A 181 2.41 -1.09 -2.99
N PRO A 182 1.85 -1.72 -1.95
CA PRO A 182 0.86 -1.09 -1.09
C PRO A 182 1.47 0.10 -0.33
N GLY A 183 0.62 1.04 0.10
CA GLY A 183 1.01 2.26 0.80
C GLY A 183 0.52 2.34 2.25
N ILE A 184 1.22 3.15 3.06
CA ILE A 184 0.73 3.61 4.37
C ILE A 184 -0.43 4.57 4.14
N THR A 185 -0.28 5.50 3.20
CA THR A 185 -1.32 6.38 2.70
C THR A 185 -1.55 6.16 1.20
N GLY A 186 -2.61 6.72 0.64
CA GLY A 186 -2.91 6.58 -0.78
C GLY A 186 -4.04 7.48 -1.25
N TRP A 187 -4.20 7.57 -2.58
CA TRP A 187 -5.19 8.45 -3.18
C TRP A 187 -6.62 8.15 -2.72
N ALA A 188 -6.99 6.88 -2.64
CA ALA A 188 -8.29 6.48 -2.09
C ALA A 188 -8.44 6.88 -0.62
N GLN A 189 -7.39 6.69 0.20
CA GLN A 189 -7.42 6.94 1.65
C GLN A 189 -7.59 8.41 2.00
N ILE A 190 -7.11 9.35 1.17
CA ILE A 190 -7.27 10.79 1.42
C ILE A 190 -8.57 11.38 0.86
N ASN A 191 -9.26 10.65 -0.04
CA ASN A 191 -10.48 11.12 -0.69
C ASN A 191 -11.76 10.43 -0.18
N LEU A 192 -11.65 9.23 0.40
CA LEU A 192 -12.79 8.47 0.91
C LEU A 192 -12.71 8.30 2.43
N SER A 193 -13.88 8.31 3.05
CA SER A 193 -14.08 7.81 4.40
C SER A 193 -14.11 6.27 4.40
N TYR A 194 -14.49 5.69 5.51
CA TYR A 194 -14.50 4.25 5.73
C TYR A 194 -15.44 3.50 4.80
N ASP A 195 -15.00 2.32 4.31
CA ASP A 195 -15.82 1.44 3.48
C ASP A 195 -16.92 0.79 4.33
N ARG A 196 -18.19 1.05 4.01
CA ARG A 196 -19.38 0.46 4.67
C ARG A 196 -20.19 -0.45 3.75
N SER A 197 -19.91 -0.40 2.45
CA SER A 197 -20.64 -1.14 1.43
C SER A 197 -19.71 -1.60 0.31
N LEU A 198 -20.17 -2.56 -0.51
CA LEU A 198 -19.44 -2.97 -1.72
C LEU A 198 -19.27 -1.80 -2.71
N ASP A 199 -20.19 -0.85 -2.73
CA ASP A 199 -20.08 0.32 -3.61
C ASP A 199 -18.98 1.28 -3.15
N ASP A 200 -18.77 1.42 -1.84
CA ASP A 200 -17.64 2.17 -1.32
C ASP A 200 -16.32 1.51 -1.72
N VAL A 201 -16.26 0.16 -1.63
CA VAL A 201 -15.08 -0.59 -2.08
C VAL A 201 -14.86 -0.43 -3.59
N ARG A 202 -15.90 -0.42 -4.43
CA ARG A 202 -15.78 -0.15 -5.88
C ARG A 202 -15.21 1.25 -6.14
N ARG A 203 -15.68 2.27 -5.43
CA ARG A 203 -15.14 3.65 -5.51
C ARG A 203 -13.67 3.70 -5.09
N LYS A 204 -13.31 3.02 -4.00
CA LYS A 204 -11.94 2.88 -3.53
C LYS A 204 -11.05 2.24 -4.60
N VAL A 205 -11.49 1.14 -5.22
CA VAL A 205 -10.77 0.48 -6.32
C VAL A 205 -10.57 1.43 -7.49
N ALA A 206 -11.61 2.18 -7.90
CA ALA A 206 -11.49 3.15 -8.98
C ALA A 206 -10.41 4.21 -8.72
N LEU A 207 -10.36 4.76 -7.49
CA LEU A 207 -9.33 5.72 -7.08
C LEU A 207 -7.93 5.09 -6.98
N ASP A 208 -7.82 3.85 -6.50
CA ASP A 208 -6.55 3.13 -6.48
C ASP A 208 -6.02 2.89 -7.91
N LEU A 209 -6.90 2.51 -8.85
CA LEU A 209 -6.52 2.32 -10.26
C LEU A 209 -6.19 3.65 -10.95
N GLU A 210 -6.87 4.74 -10.60
CA GLU A 210 -6.52 6.08 -11.05
C GLU A 210 -5.10 6.45 -10.61
N TYR A 211 -4.78 6.24 -9.33
CA TYR A 211 -3.43 6.45 -8.81
C TYR A 211 -2.38 5.60 -9.55
N ILE A 212 -2.65 4.31 -9.75
CA ILE A 212 -1.72 3.40 -10.43
C ILE A 212 -1.37 3.91 -11.83
N ARG A 213 -2.33 4.47 -12.57
CA ARG A 213 -2.10 5.03 -13.92
C ARG A 213 -1.24 6.29 -13.93
N ARG A 214 -1.35 7.14 -12.91
CA ARG A 214 -0.66 8.43 -12.83
C ARG A 214 0.49 8.49 -11.82
N GLN A 215 0.83 7.34 -11.20
CA GLN A 215 1.85 7.27 -10.17
C GLN A 215 3.17 7.89 -10.62
N SER A 216 3.71 8.77 -9.81
CA SER A 216 4.99 9.44 -10.01
C SER A 216 5.52 9.95 -8.68
N ALA A 217 6.81 10.35 -8.62
CA ALA A 217 7.38 10.96 -7.43
C ALA A 217 6.65 12.24 -7.02
N VAL A 218 6.21 13.03 -7.99
CA VAL A 218 5.44 14.27 -7.77
C VAL A 218 4.04 13.97 -7.22
N GLU A 219 3.37 12.95 -7.77
CA GLU A 219 2.04 12.55 -7.28
C GLU A 219 2.12 11.98 -5.87
N ASP A 220 3.15 11.16 -5.58
CA ASP A 220 3.40 10.64 -4.23
C ASP A 220 3.62 11.81 -3.24
N ALA A 221 4.42 12.81 -3.59
CA ALA A 221 4.65 13.99 -2.75
C ALA A 221 3.35 14.78 -2.49
N LYS A 222 2.51 14.99 -3.51
CA LYS A 222 1.20 15.64 -3.34
C LYS A 222 0.29 14.87 -2.39
N ILE A 223 0.24 13.53 -2.51
CA ILE A 223 -0.58 12.69 -1.63
C ILE A 223 -0.05 12.74 -0.20
N MET A 224 1.27 12.68 0.01
CA MET A 224 1.88 12.82 1.34
C MET A 224 1.51 14.15 2.00
N LEU A 225 1.63 15.27 1.27
CA LEU A 225 1.24 16.58 1.77
C LEU A 225 -0.25 16.67 2.12
N ARG A 226 -1.12 16.09 1.29
CA ARG A 226 -2.58 16.04 1.54
C ARG A 226 -2.96 15.09 2.67
N THR A 227 -2.12 14.15 3.02
CA THR A 227 -2.35 13.23 4.14
C THR A 227 -2.32 13.96 5.49
N LEU A 228 -1.44 14.94 5.67
CA LEU A 228 -1.27 15.67 6.93
C LEU A 228 -2.59 16.32 7.43
N PRO A 229 -3.29 17.16 6.63
CA PRO A 229 -4.56 17.74 7.06
C PRO A 229 -5.67 16.70 7.27
N VAL A 230 -5.66 15.58 6.51
CA VAL A 230 -6.63 14.50 6.70
C VAL A 230 -6.41 13.81 8.05
N MET A 231 -5.17 13.58 8.45
CA MET A 231 -4.82 13.02 9.77
C MET A 231 -5.23 13.96 10.92
N LEU A 232 -5.07 15.27 10.75
CA LEU A 232 -5.40 16.27 11.77
C LEU A 232 -6.90 16.62 11.78
N GLY A 233 -7.57 16.55 10.64
CA GLY A 233 -8.93 17.03 10.41
C GLY A 233 -10.09 16.10 10.77
N ARG A 234 -9.88 15.03 11.51
CA ARG A 234 -10.90 14.01 11.92
C ARG A 234 -11.61 13.26 10.78
N ARG A 235 -11.23 13.45 9.51
CA ARG A 235 -11.89 12.80 8.35
C ARG A 235 -11.39 11.39 8.04
N GLY A 236 -10.39 10.89 8.75
CA GLY A 236 -9.76 9.63 8.40
C GLY A 236 -9.34 8.73 9.57
N GLY A 237 -9.64 9.10 10.81
CA GLY A 237 -9.37 8.29 11.99
C GLY A 237 -10.67 8.02 12.75
N TRP A 238 -10.88 6.81 13.18
CA TRP A 238 -11.88 6.37 14.16
C TRP A 238 -11.22 5.54 15.21
#